data_5ac1e3711c18eb91256b28e710101c9e
#
_entry.id   5ac1e3711c18eb91256b28e710101c9e
#
_cell.length_a   1.000
_cell.length_b   1.000
_cell.length_c   1.000
_cell.angle_alpha   90.00
_cell.angle_beta   90.00
_cell.angle_gamma   90.00
#
_symmetry.space_group_name_H-M   'P 1'
#
loop_
_entity.id
_entity.type
_entity.pdbx_description
1 polymer ?
#
loop_
_entity_poly.entity_id
_entity_poly.type
_entity_poly.pdbx_seq_one_letter_code
_entity_poly.pdbx_strand_id
1 'polypeptide(L)'
;MSKQWNPLQDLMLLQDRMNRLFEDATERRARVDTETSDDIETAEWYPTADVYDHDGEYLIVVDLPGIDRSALEITIDDNSLTINGTRAVAESSTSRAERPTGRFLRTFSVPGSVDQASIHAAYKDGVLEVRLPKRKEEMPKRIEIKVS
;
A
#
# COMPACT_ATOMS: atom_id res chain seq x y z
N MET A 1 -16.16 18.85 38.47
CA MET A 1 -17.31 18.33 37.69
C MET A 1 -16.90 17.16 36.87
N SER A 2 -17.47 16.03 37.17
CA SER A 2 -17.23 14.84 36.38
C SER A 2 -17.90 14.99 35.03
N LYS A 3 -17.12 14.80 33.94
CA LYS A 3 -17.68 14.65 32.61
C LYS A 3 -18.65 13.48 32.66
N GLN A 4 -19.90 13.73 32.43
CA GLN A 4 -20.83 12.64 32.23
C GLN A 4 -20.43 11.86 30.96
N TRP A 5 -20.04 10.63 31.18
CA TRP A 5 -19.80 9.73 30.09
C TRP A 5 -21.11 9.41 29.39
N ASN A 6 -21.19 9.72 28.10
CA ASN A 6 -22.38 9.47 27.31
C ASN A 6 -22.08 8.36 26.29
N PRO A 7 -22.52 7.13 26.56
CA PRO A 7 -22.22 6.01 25.67
C PRO A 7 -22.85 6.15 24.28
N LEU A 8 -23.92 6.94 24.15
CA LEU A 8 -24.57 7.21 22.87
C LEU A 8 -23.69 8.11 21.99
N GLN A 9 -23.03 9.11 22.59
CA GLN A 9 -22.09 9.97 21.87
C GLN A 9 -20.86 9.21 21.39
N ASP A 10 -20.32 8.34 22.23
CA ASP A 10 -19.18 7.51 21.86
C ASP A 10 -19.51 6.53 20.74
N LEU A 11 -20.72 5.98 20.76
CA LEU A 11 -21.21 5.10 19.69
C LEU A 11 -21.37 5.84 18.38
N MET A 12 -21.90 7.06 18.41
CA MET A 12 -22.08 7.91 17.24
C MET A 12 -20.73 8.32 16.64
N LEU A 13 -19.73 8.65 17.48
CA LEU A 13 -18.37 8.93 17.04
C LEU A 13 -17.70 7.72 16.40
N LEU A 14 -17.95 6.54 16.94
CA LEU A 14 -17.44 5.30 16.38
C LEU A 14 -18.05 5.00 15.03
N GLN A 15 -19.36 5.18 14.88
CA GLN A 15 -20.07 5.03 13.61
C GLN A 15 -19.56 6.02 12.55
N ASP A 16 -19.32 7.27 12.93
CA ASP A 16 -18.75 8.29 12.05
C ASP A 16 -17.35 7.88 11.55
N ARG A 17 -16.52 7.35 12.44
CA ARG A 17 -15.19 6.86 12.07
C ARG A 17 -15.27 5.68 11.12
N MET A 18 -16.16 4.74 11.38
CA MET A 18 -16.39 3.60 10.49
C MET A 18 -16.90 4.03 9.12
N ASN A 19 -17.83 4.98 9.08
CA ASN A 19 -18.36 5.52 7.83
C ASN A 19 -17.27 6.22 7.02
N ARG A 20 -16.39 6.99 7.66
CA ARG A 20 -15.27 7.64 6.99
C ARG A 20 -14.28 6.62 6.42
N LEU A 21 -13.99 5.57 7.16
CA LEU A 21 -13.14 4.48 6.68
C LEU A 21 -13.77 3.77 5.47
N PHE A 22 -15.08 3.58 5.49
CA PHE A 22 -15.83 3.02 4.37
C PHE A 22 -15.83 3.95 3.16
N GLU A 23 -16.04 5.24 3.36
CA GLU A 23 -15.99 6.24 2.29
C GLU A 23 -14.59 6.32 1.68
N ASP A 24 -13.54 6.35 2.50
CA ASP A 24 -12.16 6.33 2.05
C ASP A 24 -11.85 5.06 1.25
N ALA A 25 -12.30 3.91 1.69
CA ALA A 25 -12.13 2.65 0.98
C ALA A 25 -12.90 2.64 -0.35
N THR A 26 -14.11 3.20 -0.37
CA THR A 26 -14.94 3.31 -1.57
C THR A 26 -14.33 4.31 -2.55
N GLU A 27 -13.84 5.45 -2.08
CA GLU A 27 -13.16 6.43 -2.92
C GLU A 27 -11.87 5.88 -3.50
N ARG A 28 -11.10 5.14 -2.73
CA ARG A 28 -9.90 4.45 -3.22
C ARG A 28 -10.24 3.42 -4.29
N ARG A 29 -11.31 2.66 -4.10
CA ARG A 29 -11.83 1.74 -5.12
C ARG A 29 -12.27 2.48 -6.36
N ALA A 30 -13.01 3.58 -6.22
CA ALA A 30 -13.49 4.38 -7.35
C ALA A 30 -12.33 5.03 -8.14
N ARG A 31 -11.26 5.47 -7.47
CA ARG A 31 -10.07 6.02 -8.15
C ARG A 31 -9.32 4.97 -8.94
N VAL A 32 -9.29 3.76 -8.44
CA VAL A 32 -8.62 2.63 -9.08
C VAL A 32 -9.50 2.04 -10.18
N ASP A 33 -10.83 2.07 -10.03
CA ASP A 33 -11.79 1.62 -11.04
C ASP A 33 -11.74 2.40 -12.36
N THR A 34 -11.24 3.65 -12.35
CA THR A 34 -11.08 4.43 -13.57
C THR A 34 -9.88 4.04 -14.41
N GLU A 35 -8.88 3.33 -13.85
CA GLU A 35 -7.65 2.97 -14.56
C GLU A 35 -7.54 1.47 -14.86
N THR A 36 -8.08 0.59 -14.00
CA THR A 36 -7.94 -0.87 -14.15
C THR A 36 -9.14 -1.63 -13.57
N SER A 37 -10.34 -1.37 -14.11
CA SER A 37 -11.58 -1.93 -13.57
C SER A 37 -11.62 -3.46 -13.52
N ASP A 38 -10.98 -4.15 -14.47
CA ASP A 38 -11.00 -5.61 -14.53
C ASP A 38 -10.11 -6.27 -13.48
N ASP A 39 -8.98 -5.64 -13.12
CA ASP A 39 -8.03 -6.20 -12.16
C ASP A 39 -8.50 -6.06 -10.70
N ILE A 40 -9.27 -5.04 -10.41
CA ILE A 40 -9.74 -4.74 -9.05
C ILE A 40 -10.94 -5.60 -8.67
N GLU A 41 -11.84 -5.82 -9.61
CA GLU A 41 -12.99 -6.70 -9.39
C GLU A 41 -12.59 -8.13 -9.08
N THR A 42 -11.37 -8.54 -9.46
CA THR A 42 -10.84 -9.88 -9.24
C THR A 42 -9.93 -10.01 -8.02
N ALA A 43 -9.57 -8.91 -7.36
CA ALA A 43 -8.75 -8.96 -6.15
C ALA A 43 -9.58 -9.43 -4.95
N GLU A 44 -9.11 -10.47 -4.29
CA GLU A 44 -9.79 -11.10 -3.15
C GLU A 44 -9.33 -10.54 -1.81
N TRP A 45 -8.13 -9.97 -1.76
CA TRP A 45 -7.59 -9.39 -0.54
C TRP A 45 -6.53 -8.34 -0.84
N TYR A 46 -6.19 -7.55 0.18
CA TYR A 46 -5.22 -6.47 0.07
C TYR A 46 -4.14 -6.64 1.15
N PRO A 47 -2.88 -6.81 0.77
CA PRO A 47 -1.80 -6.87 1.75
C PRO A 47 -1.55 -5.52 2.39
N THR A 48 -1.14 -5.53 3.65
CA THR A 48 -0.78 -4.31 4.37
C THR A 48 0.59 -3.81 3.92
N ALA A 49 0.73 -2.48 3.87
CA ALA A 49 1.96 -1.85 3.41
C ALA A 49 2.26 -0.58 4.19
N ASP A 50 3.54 -0.30 4.32
CA ASP A 50 4.06 0.97 4.81
C ASP A 50 4.80 1.68 3.69
N VAL A 51 4.68 3.02 3.66
CA VAL A 51 5.42 3.86 2.72
C VAL A 51 6.27 4.84 3.52
N TYR A 52 7.57 4.81 3.26
CA TYR A 52 8.53 5.70 3.90
C TYR A 52 9.03 6.74 2.90
N ASP A 53 9.13 7.98 3.33
CA ASP A 53 9.72 9.08 2.57
C ASP A 53 11.08 9.43 3.18
N HIS A 54 12.14 8.92 2.57
CA HIS A 54 13.51 9.24 2.94
C HIS A 54 14.07 10.34 2.04
N ASP A 55 15.17 10.95 2.44
CA ASP A 55 15.78 12.04 1.66
C ASP A 55 16.15 11.64 0.24
N GLY A 56 16.69 10.45 0.07
CA GLY A 56 17.17 9.98 -1.24
C GLY A 56 16.23 9.03 -1.97
N GLU A 57 15.23 8.50 -1.30
CA GLU A 57 14.34 7.51 -1.88
C GLU A 57 13.01 7.39 -1.12
N TYR A 58 11.99 6.91 -1.82
CA TYR A 58 10.81 6.35 -1.16
C TYR A 58 11.01 4.84 -1.01
N LEU A 59 10.47 4.29 0.07
CA LEU A 59 10.50 2.85 0.33
C LEU A 59 9.09 2.37 0.60
N ILE A 60 8.65 1.38 -0.17
CA ILE A 60 7.38 0.70 0.07
C ILE A 60 7.69 -0.67 0.65
N VAL A 61 7.09 -1.00 1.78
CA VAL A 61 7.25 -2.29 2.46
C VAL A 61 5.90 -2.96 2.52
N VAL A 62 5.79 -4.14 1.93
CA VAL A 62 4.52 -4.89 1.83
C VAL A 62 4.68 -6.25 2.49
N ASP A 63 3.75 -6.60 3.36
CA ASP A 63 3.73 -7.91 4.01
C ASP A 63 3.06 -8.93 3.10
N LEU A 64 3.85 -9.85 2.57
CA LEU A 64 3.40 -10.88 1.63
C LEU A 64 3.96 -12.26 2.02
N PRO A 65 3.69 -12.74 3.25
CA PRO A 65 4.21 -14.04 3.66
C PRO A 65 3.53 -15.19 2.91
N GLY A 66 4.30 -16.20 2.61
CA GLY A 66 3.76 -17.42 1.99
C GLY A 66 3.41 -17.28 0.52
N ILE A 67 4.06 -16.34 -0.19
CA ILE A 67 3.85 -16.14 -1.62
C ILE A 67 5.06 -16.65 -2.38
N ASP A 68 4.81 -17.38 -3.46
CA ASP A 68 5.87 -17.76 -4.37
C ASP A 68 6.31 -16.53 -5.16
N ARG A 69 7.62 -16.30 -5.22
CA ARG A 69 8.20 -15.19 -5.95
C ARG A 69 7.76 -15.15 -7.42
N SER A 70 7.57 -16.29 -8.03
CA SER A 70 7.10 -16.41 -9.41
C SER A 70 5.64 -15.93 -9.59
N ALA A 71 4.87 -15.89 -8.51
CA ALA A 71 3.48 -15.43 -8.53
C ALA A 71 3.34 -13.95 -8.19
N LEU A 72 4.46 -13.24 -8.05
CA LEU A 72 4.49 -11.83 -7.69
C LEU A 72 4.89 -11.00 -8.92
N GLU A 73 4.09 -10.00 -9.23
CA GLU A 73 4.32 -9.10 -10.36
C GLU A 73 4.27 -7.64 -9.91
N ILE A 74 5.24 -6.86 -10.37
CA ILE A 74 5.31 -5.42 -10.11
C ILE A 74 5.37 -4.72 -11.46
N THR A 75 4.45 -3.80 -11.69
CA THR A 75 4.39 -3.04 -12.93
C THR A 75 4.32 -1.55 -12.63
N ILE A 76 4.90 -0.74 -13.52
CA ILE A 76 4.78 0.71 -13.50
C ILE A 76 4.15 1.13 -14.80
N ASP A 77 3.07 1.87 -14.69
CA ASP A 77 2.39 2.49 -15.82
C ASP A 77 2.15 3.95 -15.47
N ASP A 78 2.78 4.82 -16.24
CA ASP A 78 2.77 6.27 -16.01
C ASP A 78 3.26 6.58 -14.58
N ASN A 79 2.41 7.12 -13.72
CA ASN A 79 2.76 7.43 -12.32
C ASN A 79 2.13 6.45 -11.33
N SER A 80 1.81 5.24 -11.76
CA SER A 80 1.20 4.21 -10.92
C SER A 80 2.09 2.99 -10.82
N LEU A 81 2.40 2.57 -9.61
CA LEU A 81 3.08 1.33 -9.29
C LEU A 81 2.04 0.32 -8.82
N THR A 82 1.93 -0.80 -9.51
CA THR A 82 1.00 -1.86 -9.16
C THR A 82 1.75 -3.10 -8.74
N ILE A 83 1.38 -3.63 -7.58
CA ILE A 83 1.89 -4.88 -7.05
C ILE A 83 0.72 -5.85 -7.04
N ASN A 84 0.83 -6.95 -7.77
CA ASN A 84 -0.19 -7.98 -7.81
C ASN A 84 0.40 -9.36 -7.72
N GLY A 85 -0.44 -10.31 -7.40
CA GLY A 85 -0.03 -11.70 -7.29
C GLY A 85 -1.12 -12.56 -6.71
N THR A 86 -0.74 -13.78 -6.37
CA THR A 86 -1.67 -14.75 -5.81
C THR A 86 -1.01 -15.48 -4.66
N ARG A 87 -1.71 -15.55 -3.52
CA ARG A 87 -1.33 -16.48 -2.45
C ARG A 87 -2.15 -17.74 -2.59
N ALA A 88 -1.49 -18.87 -2.73
CA ALA A 88 -2.14 -20.13 -2.99
C ALA A 88 -3.12 -20.52 -1.89
N VAL A 89 -4.29 -20.98 -2.31
CA VAL A 89 -5.28 -21.56 -1.41
C VAL A 89 -4.81 -22.96 -1.03
N ALA A 90 -4.95 -23.33 0.24
CA ALA A 90 -4.62 -24.68 0.69
C ALA A 90 -5.54 -25.70 0.00
N GLU A 91 -4.95 -26.76 -0.56
CA GLU A 91 -5.69 -27.81 -1.23
C GLU A 91 -6.53 -28.66 -0.29
N SER A 92 -6.14 -28.72 0.98
CA SER A 92 -6.87 -29.46 2.01
C SER A 92 -8.00 -28.64 2.60
N SER A 93 -9.09 -29.31 2.95
CA SER A 93 -10.16 -28.65 3.69
C SER A 93 -9.66 -28.19 5.05
N THR A 94 -9.91 -26.91 5.36
CA THR A 94 -9.51 -26.32 6.62
C THR A 94 -10.71 -26.25 7.56
N SER A 95 -10.51 -26.59 8.84
CA SER A 95 -11.55 -26.42 9.85
C SER A 95 -11.73 -24.96 10.26
N ARG A 96 -10.72 -24.12 10.03
CA ARG A 96 -10.78 -22.68 10.29
C ARG A 96 -9.81 -21.95 9.37
N ALA A 97 -10.35 -21.09 8.52
CA ALA A 97 -9.56 -20.30 7.57
C ALA A 97 -9.69 -18.81 7.90
N GLU A 98 -8.66 -18.26 8.52
CA GLU A 98 -8.59 -16.83 8.88
C GLU A 98 -7.60 -16.06 8.00
N ARG A 99 -6.63 -16.76 7.42
CA ARG A 99 -5.62 -16.12 6.57
C ARG A 99 -6.23 -15.78 5.21
N PRO A 100 -6.07 -14.52 4.76
CA PRO A 100 -6.52 -14.16 3.42
C PRO A 100 -5.68 -14.89 2.36
N THR A 101 -6.34 -15.43 1.34
CA THR A 101 -5.70 -16.14 0.23
C THR A 101 -6.31 -15.69 -1.09
N GLY A 102 -5.71 -16.09 -2.19
CA GLY A 102 -6.17 -15.75 -3.51
C GLY A 102 -5.43 -14.56 -4.10
N ARG A 103 -6.04 -13.89 -5.04
CA ARG A 103 -5.44 -12.77 -5.75
C ARG A 103 -5.42 -11.50 -4.90
N PHE A 104 -4.31 -10.79 -4.96
CA PHE A 104 -4.17 -9.50 -4.30
C PHE A 104 -3.68 -8.45 -5.30
N LEU A 105 -3.99 -7.20 -4.97
CA LEU A 105 -3.59 -6.04 -5.76
C LEU A 105 -3.33 -4.85 -4.82
N ARG A 106 -2.22 -4.17 -5.01
CA ARG A 106 -1.96 -2.88 -4.39
C ARG A 106 -1.45 -1.91 -5.44
N THR A 107 -1.99 -0.71 -5.45
CA THR A 107 -1.56 0.36 -6.35
C THR A 107 -1.10 1.56 -5.54
N PHE A 108 0.05 2.11 -5.91
CA PHE A 108 0.65 3.26 -5.26
C PHE A 108 0.91 4.34 -6.30
N SER A 109 0.62 5.59 -5.95
CA SER A 109 1.01 6.72 -6.79
C SER A 109 2.51 6.95 -6.67
N VAL A 110 3.18 7.09 -7.81
CA VAL A 110 4.61 7.36 -7.86
C VAL A 110 4.81 8.86 -8.05
N PRO A 111 5.47 9.55 -7.08
CA PRO A 111 5.75 10.97 -7.26
C PRO A 111 6.64 11.26 -8.46
N GLY A 112 6.46 12.42 -9.08
CA GLY A 112 7.26 12.83 -10.23
C GLY A 112 8.75 13.00 -9.94
N SER A 113 9.12 13.11 -8.66
CA SER A 113 10.51 13.18 -8.21
C SER A 113 11.27 11.86 -8.31
N VAL A 114 10.57 10.75 -8.58
CA VAL A 114 11.18 9.42 -8.65
C VAL A 114 11.79 9.18 -10.01
N ASP A 115 12.99 8.62 -10.01
CA ASP A 115 13.64 8.08 -11.20
C ASP A 115 13.09 6.67 -11.45
N GLN A 116 12.13 6.58 -12.35
CA GLN A 116 11.42 5.31 -12.62
C GLN A 116 12.34 4.21 -13.16
N ALA A 117 13.39 4.59 -13.88
CA ALA A 117 14.34 3.62 -14.42
C ALA A 117 15.19 2.96 -13.34
N SER A 118 15.28 3.57 -12.16
CA SER A 118 16.09 3.08 -11.05
C SER A 118 15.28 2.35 -9.97
N ILE A 119 13.99 2.17 -10.18
CA ILE A 119 13.14 1.44 -9.24
C ILE A 119 13.56 -0.03 -9.21
N HIS A 120 13.70 -0.56 -8.01
CA HIS A 120 14.02 -1.97 -7.82
C HIS A 120 13.30 -2.54 -6.61
N ALA A 121 13.10 -3.84 -6.63
CA ALA A 121 12.37 -4.54 -5.60
C ALA A 121 13.13 -5.77 -5.13
N ALA A 122 12.97 -6.11 -3.86
CA ALA A 122 13.52 -7.31 -3.25
C ALA A 122 12.44 -7.98 -2.41
N TYR A 123 12.33 -9.30 -2.53
CA TYR A 123 11.41 -10.10 -1.73
C TYR A 123 12.21 -11.06 -0.87
N LYS A 124 12.08 -10.92 0.45
CA LYS A 124 12.81 -11.75 1.41
C LYS A 124 12.01 -11.89 2.69
N ASP A 125 12.01 -13.08 3.24
CA ASP A 125 11.36 -13.39 4.53
C ASP A 125 9.89 -12.98 4.60
N GLY A 126 9.17 -13.10 3.48
CA GLY A 126 7.76 -12.74 3.40
C GLY A 126 7.49 -11.25 3.29
N VAL A 127 8.51 -10.44 3.10
CA VAL A 127 8.38 -8.99 2.99
C VAL A 127 8.91 -8.53 1.63
N LEU A 128 8.08 -7.78 0.91
CA LEU A 128 8.46 -7.14 -0.33
C LEU A 128 8.89 -5.71 -0.04
N GLU A 129 10.10 -5.36 -0.42
CA GLU A 129 10.60 -3.98 -0.37
C GLU A 129 10.73 -3.44 -1.78
N VAL A 130 10.11 -2.31 -2.05
CA VAL A 130 10.25 -1.59 -3.32
C VAL A 130 10.91 -0.26 -3.04
N ARG A 131 12.06 -0.03 -3.65
CA ARG A 131 12.82 1.20 -3.51
C ARG A 131 12.64 2.07 -4.73
N LEU A 132 12.26 3.31 -4.48
CA LEU A 132 11.99 4.30 -5.52
C LEU A 132 12.95 5.47 -5.34
N PRO A 133 14.14 5.40 -5.95
CA PRO A 133 15.13 6.48 -5.82
C PRO A 133 14.61 7.79 -6.39
N LYS A 134 14.88 8.88 -5.68
CA LYS A 134 14.58 10.22 -6.16
C LYS A 134 15.64 10.67 -7.15
N ARG A 135 15.24 11.47 -8.13
CA ARG A 135 16.19 12.09 -9.04
C ARG A 135 17.17 12.97 -8.24
N LYS A 136 18.39 13.04 -8.68
CA LYS A 136 19.42 13.85 -8.01
C LYS A 136 19.00 15.31 -7.86
N GLU A 137 18.26 15.83 -8.83
CA GLU A 137 17.74 17.19 -8.85
C GLU A 137 16.68 17.45 -7.79
N GLU A 138 16.01 16.38 -7.35
CA GLU A 138 14.92 16.44 -6.38
C GLU A 138 15.37 16.09 -4.96
N MET A 139 16.64 15.74 -4.76
CA MET A 139 17.17 15.48 -3.43
C MET A 139 17.34 16.78 -2.66
N PRO A 140 17.12 16.76 -1.33
CA PRO A 140 17.34 17.96 -0.51
C PRO A 140 18.75 18.48 -0.67
N LYS A 141 18.87 19.77 -0.97
CA LYS A 141 20.16 20.45 -1.08
C LYS A 141 20.55 21.01 0.28
N ARG A 142 21.76 20.67 0.70
CA ARG A 142 22.31 21.24 1.91
C ARG A 142 22.88 22.61 1.59
N ILE A 143 22.32 23.64 2.21
CA ILE A 143 22.78 25.03 2.02
C ILE A 143 23.69 25.39 3.19
N GLU A 144 24.93 25.73 2.86
CA GLU A 144 25.87 26.25 3.84
C GLU A 144 25.52 27.71 4.18
N ILE A 145 25.29 27.99 5.47
CA ILE A 145 25.07 29.34 5.94
C ILE A 145 26.44 29.97 6.21
N LYS A 146 26.83 30.94 5.39
CA LYS A 146 28.03 31.73 5.65
C LYS A 146 27.67 32.85 6.59
N VAL A 147 28.27 32.85 7.77
CA VAL A 147 28.16 33.95 8.72
C VAL A 147 29.25 34.94 8.39
N SER A 148 28.86 36.12 7.95
CA SER A 148 29.79 37.20 7.70
C SER A 148 30.03 38.02 8.97
#